data_1dd5231e1063dc1112623c6ea43bc065
#
_entry.id   1dd5231e1063dc1112623c6ea43bc065
#
_cell.length_a   1.000
_cell.length_b   1.000
_cell.length_c   1.000
_cell.angle_alpha   90.00
_cell.angle_beta   90.00
_cell.angle_gamma   90.00
#
_symmetry.space_group_name_H-M   'P 1'
#
loop_
_entity.id
_entity.type
_entity.pdbx_description
1 polymer ?
#
loop_
_entity_poly.entity_id
_entity_poly.type
_entity_poly.pdbx_seq_one_letter_code
_entity_poly.pdbx_strand_id
1 'polypeptide(L)'
;MGIIETIKSFLAMKPENTEPENTEKEKIMSEETKMTAEEANQYMEDHMLFTPRMFKTINELHPLAGKTFADFYESIWGDGNLSRKFKELIFMAGGVAYMSPRCIIHVVPAVKAGATIGEVFEAAAVGMMLAGFVPGGNGIPYAAEYAFKCVEIAKKIESGEDWEYLAPPKFDRGVF
;
A
#
# COMPACT_ATOMS: atom_id res chain seq x y z
N MET A 1 51.01 23.17 -32.83
CA MET A 1 50.73 22.54 -31.52
C MET A 1 49.62 21.56 -31.76
N GLY A 2 49.94 20.26 -31.76
CA GLY A 2 49.12 19.26 -32.44
C GLY A 2 48.14 18.56 -31.46
N ILE A 3 47.04 18.08 -32.04
CA ILE A 3 45.93 17.33 -31.38
C ILE A 3 46.46 16.23 -30.44
N ILE A 4 47.62 15.65 -30.71
CA ILE A 4 48.27 14.60 -29.91
C ILE A 4 48.69 15.08 -28.50
N GLU A 5 49.15 16.33 -28.36
CA GLU A 5 49.52 16.89 -27.06
C GLU A 5 48.28 17.23 -26.21
N THR A 6 47.19 17.62 -26.82
CA THR A 6 45.92 17.87 -26.13
C THR A 6 45.33 16.56 -25.59
N ILE A 7 45.42 15.46 -26.33
CA ILE A 7 44.95 14.13 -25.89
C ILE A 7 45.81 13.58 -24.75
N LYS A 8 47.13 13.80 -24.81
CA LYS A 8 48.03 13.38 -23.72
C LYS A 8 47.78 14.16 -22.42
N SER A 9 47.45 15.46 -22.50
CA SER A 9 47.09 16.29 -21.37
C SER A 9 45.77 15.82 -20.74
N PHE A 10 44.78 15.42 -21.54
CA PHE A 10 43.49 14.91 -21.07
C PHE A 10 43.62 13.53 -20.40
N LEU A 11 44.50 12.67 -20.90
CA LEU A 11 44.77 11.35 -20.33
C LEU A 11 45.67 11.39 -19.08
N ALA A 12 46.30 12.51 -18.79
CA ALA A 12 47.15 12.72 -17.63
C ALA A 12 46.39 13.35 -16.44
N MET A 13 45.14 13.76 -16.62
CA MET A 13 44.26 14.17 -15.50
C MET A 13 43.91 12.93 -14.71
N LYS A 14 44.60 12.68 -13.60
CA LYS A 14 44.14 11.77 -12.57
C LYS A 14 42.73 12.23 -12.11
N PRO A 15 41.75 11.30 -11.99
CA PRO A 15 40.52 11.67 -11.34
C PRO A 15 40.83 12.18 -9.94
N GLU A 16 40.39 13.38 -9.65
CA GLU A 16 40.42 13.95 -8.30
C GLU A 16 39.68 13.02 -7.39
N ASN A 17 40.37 12.50 -6.36
CA ASN A 17 39.81 11.60 -5.36
C ASN A 17 38.61 12.28 -4.67
N THR A 18 37.41 12.05 -5.12
CA THR A 18 36.19 12.38 -4.40
C THR A 18 35.80 11.20 -3.48
N GLU A 19 36.57 11.01 -2.41
CA GLU A 19 36.20 10.14 -1.31
C GLU A 19 35.82 11.01 -0.09
N PRO A 20 34.54 11.41 0.02
CA PRO A 20 33.78 11.10 1.24
C PRO A 20 32.34 10.70 1.00
N GLU A 21 31.79 10.78 -0.23
CA GLU A 21 30.38 10.51 -0.52
C GLU A 21 30.04 9.00 -0.51
N ASN A 22 31.05 8.14 -0.68
CA ASN A 22 30.86 6.70 -0.74
C ASN A 22 30.73 6.06 0.65
N THR A 23 31.38 6.64 1.68
CA THR A 23 31.39 6.11 3.05
C THR A 23 30.03 6.27 3.76
N GLU A 24 29.30 7.34 3.49
CA GLU A 24 28.01 7.60 4.11
C GLU A 24 26.91 6.74 3.44
N LYS A 25 26.96 6.59 2.12
CA LYS A 25 26.09 5.66 1.36
C LYS A 25 26.35 4.19 1.74
N GLU A 26 27.60 3.80 1.89
CA GLU A 26 27.96 2.44 2.34
C GLU A 26 27.55 2.19 3.78
N LYS A 27 27.60 3.19 4.64
CA LYS A 27 27.17 3.09 6.03
C LYS A 27 25.64 3.01 6.14
N ILE A 28 24.92 3.82 5.37
CA ILE A 28 23.47 3.77 5.24
C ILE A 28 23.04 2.41 4.68
N MET A 29 23.65 1.94 3.59
CA MET A 29 23.40 0.59 3.04
C MET A 29 23.75 -0.52 4.03
N SER A 30 24.77 -0.39 4.87
CA SER A 30 25.15 -1.40 5.85
C SER A 30 24.21 -1.46 7.06
N GLU A 31 23.58 -0.35 7.44
CA GLU A 31 22.57 -0.31 8.50
C GLU A 31 21.20 -0.77 7.98
N GLU A 32 20.83 -0.40 6.75
CA GLU A 32 19.60 -0.85 6.10
C GLU A 32 19.60 -2.35 5.77
N THR A 33 20.78 -2.96 5.57
CA THR A 33 20.91 -4.41 5.30
C THR A 33 20.67 -5.29 6.55
N LYS A 34 20.38 -4.68 7.71
CA LYS A 34 20.19 -5.41 8.98
C LYS A 34 18.72 -5.51 9.42
N MET A 35 17.79 -4.87 8.70
CA MET A 35 16.36 -4.94 9.04
C MET A 35 15.85 -6.37 8.91
N THR A 36 15.18 -6.85 9.95
CA THR A 36 14.50 -8.16 9.93
C THR A 36 13.12 -8.07 9.28
N ALA A 37 12.54 -9.22 8.94
CA ALA A 37 11.18 -9.29 8.43
C ALA A 37 10.15 -8.75 9.43
N GLU A 38 10.36 -9.03 10.71
CA GLU A 38 9.51 -8.57 11.81
C GLU A 38 9.55 -7.06 11.95
N GLU A 39 10.76 -6.47 11.91
CA GLU A 39 10.92 -5.01 11.94
C GLU A 39 10.27 -4.33 10.74
N ALA A 40 10.39 -4.91 9.54
CA ALA A 40 9.73 -4.40 8.35
C ALA A 40 8.20 -4.49 8.44
N ASN A 41 7.68 -5.61 8.96
CA ASN A 41 6.24 -5.78 9.19
C ASN A 41 5.72 -4.76 10.21
N GLN A 42 6.45 -4.57 11.33
CA GLN A 42 6.08 -3.58 12.33
C GLN A 42 6.13 -2.16 11.76
N TYR A 43 7.17 -1.84 10.98
CA TYR A 43 7.28 -0.55 10.32
C TYR A 43 6.08 -0.27 9.40
N MET A 44 5.65 -1.27 8.61
CA MET A 44 4.45 -1.14 7.78
C MET A 44 3.19 -0.95 8.62
N GLU A 45 3.05 -1.70 9.73
CA GLU A 45 1.89 -1.54 10.62
C GLU A 45 1.82 -0.13 11.21
N ASP A 46 2.95 0.44 11.61
CA ASP A 46 3.03 1.77 12.21
C ASP A 46 2.73 2.89 11.20
N HIS A 47 3.20 2.76 9.94
CA HIS A 47 3.10 3.79 8.92
C HIS A 47 1.89 3.64 8.00
N MET A 48 1.48 2.40 7.71
CA MET A 48 0.34 2.11 6.84
C MET A 48 -0.93 1.76 7.62
N LEU A 49 -0.83 1.50 8.92
CA LEU A 49 -1.87 0.98 9.82
C LEU A 49 -2.28 -0.47 9.51
N PHE A 50 -1.61 -1.13 8.61
CA PHE A 50 -1.78 -2.55 8.31
C PHE A 50 -0.58 -3.08 7.51
N THR A 51 -0.36 -4.40 7.59
CA THR A 51 0.63 -5.08 6.75
C THR A 51 -0.09 -5.98 5.75
N PRO A 52 -0.09 -5.65 4.44
CA PRO A 52 -0.71 -6.51 3.44
C PRO A 52 -0.06 -7.91 3.44
N ARG A 53 -0.87 -8.97 3.33
CA ARG A 53 -0.39 -10.36 3.34
C ARG A 53 0.77 -10.60 2.36
N MET A 54 0.70 -9.99 1.19
CA MET A 54 1.75 -10.04 0.18
C MET A 54 3.09 -9.55 0.73
N PHE A 55 3.08 -8.46 1.50
CA PHE A 55 4.30 -7.88 2.05
C PHE A 55 4.89 -8.70 3.19
N LYS A 56 4.11 -9.50 3.92
CA LYS A 56 4.67 -10.45 4.89
C LYS A 56 5.67 -11.39 4.23
N THR A 57 5.31 -11.94 3.05
CA THR A 57 6.21 -12.79 2.28
C THR A 57 7.37 -12.02 1.64
N ILE A 58 7.12 -10.80 1.14
CA ILE A 58 8.19 -9.96 0.58
C ILE A 58 9.21 -9.61 1.66
N ASN A 59 8.77 -9.26 2.86
CA ASN A 59 9.64 -8.85 3.95
C ASN A 59 10.51 -10.00 4.48
N GLU A 60 10.07 -11.26 4.34
CA GLU A 60 10.92 -12.43 4.64
C GLU A 60 12.17 -12.49 3.75
N LEU A 61 12.08 -12.00 2.52
CA LEU A 61 13.17 -12.04 1.54
C LEU A 61 13.87 -10.69 1.38
N HIS A 62 13.14 -9.60 1.48
CA HIS A 62 13.59 -8.23 1.23
C HIS A 62 12.92 -7.24 2.19
N PRO A 63 13.34 -7.18 3.47
CA PRO A 63 12.71 -6.32 4.47
C PRO A 63 12.68 -4.83 4.08
N LEU A 64 13.76 -4.35 3.42
CA LEU A 64 13.86 -2.98 2.94
C LEU A 64 12.80 -2.63 1.89
N ALA A 65 12.33 -3.60 1.11
CA ALA A 65 11.26 -3.37 0.13
C ALA A 65 9.95 -2.99 0.82
N GLY A 66 9.62 -3.65 1.94
CA GLY A 66 8.44 -3.31 2.75
C GLY A 66 8.54 -1.92 3.36
N LYS A 67 9.70 -1.58 3.94
CA LYS A 67 9.95 -0.23 4.46
C LYS A 67 9.78 0.84 3.38
N THR A 68 10.46 0.68 2.25
CA THR A 68 10.39 1.64 1.14
C THR A 68 8.96 1.81 0.61
N PHE A 69 8.20 0.72 0.55
CA PHE A 69 6.80 0.79 0.16
C PHE A 69 5.96 1.53 1.21
N ALA A 70 6.21 1.31 2.49
CA ALA A 70 5.52 2.03 3.57
C ALA A 70 5.81 3.54 3.50
N ASP A 71 7.05 3.94 3.26
CA ASP A 71 7.44 5.35 3.07
C ASP A 71 6.71 5.98 1.87
N PHE A 72 6.68 5.27 0.73
CA PHE A 72 5.94 5.71 -0.45
C PHE A 72 4.43 5.83 -0.15
N TYR A 73 3.85 4.81 0.50
CA TYR A 73 2.45 4.82 0.89
C TYR A 73 2.13 6.01 1.79
N GLU A 74 2.92 6.24 2.84
CA GLU A 74 2.73 7.34 3.77
C GLU A 74 2.80 8.71 3.06
N SER A 75 3.67 8.86 2.06
CA SER A 75 3.79 10.10 1.28
C SER A 75 2.50 10.48 0.54
N ILE A 76 1.66 9.49 0.22
CA ILE A 76 0.39 9.70 -0.48
C ILE A 76 -0.79 9.66 0.52
N TRP A 77 -0.81 8.67 1.41
CA TRP A 77 -1.94 8.42 2.33
C TRP A 77 -1.88 9.25 3.62
N GLY A 78 -0.72 9.75 4.00
CA GLY A 78 -0.59 10.68 5.14
C GLY A 78 -1.53 11.88 5.02
N ASP A 79 -1.81 12.53 6.14
CA ASP A 79 -2.69 13.69 6.18
C ASP A 79 -2.18 14.83 5.28
N GLY A 80 -3.11 15.46 4.58
CA GLY A 80 -2.84 16.55 3.66
C GLY A 80 -4.14 17.33 3.44
N ASN A 81 -4.44 17.74 2.19
CA ASN A 81 -5.73 18.38 1.86
C ASN A 81 -6.93 17.46 2.16
N LEU A 82 -6.72 16.15 2.01
CA LEU A 82 -7.64 15.13 2.50
C LEU A 82 -6.96 14.41 3.67
N SER A 83 -7.72 14.11 4.72
CA SER A 83 -7.21 13.29 5.79
C SER A 83 -6.98 11.85 5.31
N ARG A 84 -6.08 11.13 6.00
CA ARG A 84 -5.84 9.71 5.75
C ARG A 84 -7.14 8.92 5.72
N LYS A 85 -8.00 9.12 6.72
CA LYS A 85 -9.31 8.49 6.79
C LYS A 85 -10.09 8.58 5.47
N PHE A 86 -10.20 9.77 4.90
CA PHE A 86 -10.92 9.96 3.64
C PHE A 86 -10.24 9.28 2.46
N LYS A 87 -8.92 9.30 2.38
CA LYS A 87 -8.18 8.62 1.31
C LYS A 87 -8.40 7.12 1.35
N GLU A 88 -8.38 6.53 2.55
CA GLU A 88 -8.65 5.09 2.73
C GLU A 88 -10.10 4.74 2.35
N LEU A 89 -11.08 5.54 2.76
CA LEU A 89 -12.49 5.35 2.39
C LEU A 89 -12.71 5.47 0.88
N ILE A 90 -12.08 6.44 0.21
CA ILE A 90 -12.15 6.61 -1.26
C ILE A 90 -11.57 5.38 -1.96
N PHE A 91 -10.42 4.89 -1.50
CA PHE A 91 -9.78 3.73 -2.11
C PHE A 91 -10.59 2.45 -1.88
N MET A 92 -11.13 2.27 -0.67
CA MET A 92 -12.04 1.19 -0.35
C MET A 92 -13.29 1.21 -1.25
N ALA A 93 -13.93 2.39 -1.43
CA ALA A 93 -15.08 2.54 -2.33
C ALA A 93 -14.73 2.16 -3.78
N GLY A 94 -13.54 2.57 -4.26
CA GLY A 94 -13.00 2.09 -5.53
C GLY A 94 -12.86 0.56 -5.56
N GLY A 95 -12.37 -0.04 -4.49
CA GLY A 95 -12.27 -1.50 -4.33
C GLY A 95 -13.62 -2.20 -4.47
N VAL A 96 -14.67 -1.65 -3.87
CA VAL A 96 -16.05 -2.14 -4.02
C VAL A 96 -16.52 -1.99 -5.46
N ALA A 97 -16.31 -0.81 -6.08
CA ALA A 97 -16.74 -0.54 -7.46
C ALA A 97 -16.12 -1.52 -8.47
N TYR A 98 -14.84 -1.84 -8.30
CA TYR A 98 -14.12 -2.81 -9.13
C TYR A 98 -14.22 -4.27 -8.63
N MET A 99 -14.98 -4.52 -7.58
CA MET A 99 -15.12 -5.84 -6.95
C MET A 99 -13.75 -6.48 -6.65
N SER A 100 -12.84 -5.66 -6.13
CA SER A 100 -11.47 -6.06 -5.81
C SER A 100 -11.35 -6.51 -4.35
N PRO A 101 -11.18 -7.80 -4.06
CA PRO A 101 -11.02 -8.27 -2.68
C PRO A 101 -9.76 -7.72 -2.02
N ARG A 102 -8.77 -7.29 -2.80
CA ARG A 102 -7.53 -6.69 -2.27
C ARG A 102 -7.72 -5.25 -1.83
N CYS A 103 -8.53 -4.49 -2.57
CA CYS A 103 -8.74 -3.07 -2.28
C CYS A 103 -9.69 -2.85 -1.09
N ILE A 104 -10.60 -3.78 -0.80
CA ILE A 104 -11.47 -3.67 0.37
C ILE A 104 -10.71 -3.76 1.70
N ILE A 105 -9.45 -4.25 1.69
CA ILE A 105 -8.62 -4.25 2.89
C ILE A 105 -8.38 -2.82 3.45
N HIS A 106 -8.56 -1.79 2.61
CA HIS A 106 -8.45 -0.39 3.02
C HIS A 106 -9.51 0.04 4.06
N VAL A 107 -10.49 -0.79 4.32
CA VAL A 107 -11.38 -0.62 5.49
C VAL A 107 -10.60 -0.69 6.80
N VAL A 108 -9.53 -1.49 6.88
CA VAL A 108 -8.72 -1.65 8.09
C VAL A 108 -8.03 -0.35 8.47
N PRO A 109 -7.18 0.25 7.61
CA PRO A 109 -6.57 1.53 7.93
C PRO A 109 -7.59 2.67 8.01
N ALA A 110 -8.74 2.61 7.31
CA ALA A 110 -9.80 3.60 7.47
C ALA A 110 -10.35 3.62 8.90
N VAL A 111 -10.71 2.47 9.45
CA VAL A 111 -11.22 2.35 10.83
C VAL A 111 -10.14 2.73 11.84
N LYS A 112 -8.90 2.28 11.66
CA LYS A 112 -7.78 2.67 12.51
C LYS A 112 -7.47 4.19 12.45
N ALA A 113 -7.75 4.83 11.32
CA ALA A 113 -7.67 6.28 11.16
C ALA A 113 -8.95 7.02 11.65
N GLY A 114 -9.87 6.33 12.33
CA GLY A 114 -11.05 6.89 12.96
C GLY A 114 -12.31 6.95 12.08
N ALA A 115 -12.42 6.11 11.04
CA ALA A 115 -13.67 5.97 10.31
C ALA A 115 -14.69 5.21 11.16
N THR A 116 -15.89 5.73 11.22
CA THR A 116 -17.03 5.07 11.85
C THR A 116 -17.62 4.00 10.93
N ILE A 117 -18.37 3.04 11.48
CA ILE A 117 -19.11 2.06 10.67
C ILE A 117 -20.05 2.74 9.68
N GLY A 118 -20.66 3.87 10.07
CA GLY A 118 -21.54 4.64 9.19
C GLY A 118 -20.78 5.20 7.98
N GLU A 119 -19.59 5.80 8.19
CA GLU A 119 -18.74 6.31 7.09
C GLU A 119 -18.27 5.18 6.17
N VAL A 120 -17.92 4.03 6.73
CA VAL A 120 -17.56 2.83 5.93
C VAL A 120 -18.75 2.37 5.09
N PHE A 121 -19.95 2.31 5.68
CA PHE A 121 -21.17 1.93 4.96
C PHE A 121 -21.48 2.90 3.81
N GLU A 122 -21.47 4.21 4.06
CA GLU A 122 -21.77 5.22 3.04
C GLU A 122 -20.76 5.18 1.89
N ALA A 123 -19.46 5.11 2.20
CA ALA A 123 -18.42 5.00 1.19
C ALA A 123 -18.55 3.71 0.36
N ALA A 124 -18.83 2.58 1.01
CA ALA A 124 -19.06 1.31 0.34
C ALA A 124 -20.32 1.33 -0.54
N ALA A 125 -21.39 1.98 -0.08
CA ALA A 125 -22.62 2.16 -0.86
C ALA A 125 -22.39 3.00 -2.12
N VAL A 126 -21.59 4.08 -2.03
CA VAL A 126 -21.18 4.87 -3.21
C VAL A 126 -20.37 3.99 -4.18
N GLY A 127 -19.43 3.21 -3.67
CA GLY A 127 -18.66 2.27 -4.49
C GLY A 127 -19.56 1.22 -5.20
N MET A 128 -20.53 0.68 -4.50
CA MET A 128 -21.51 -0.24 -5.05
C MET A 128 -22.31 0.40 -6.21
N MET A 129 -22.75 1.64 -6.04
CA MET A 129 -23.47 2.36 -7.09
C MET A 129 -22.57 2.63 -8.31
N LEU A 130 -21.29 2.98 -8.10
CA LEU A 130 -20.32 3.17 -9.18
C LEU A 130 -20.09 1.90 -9.98
N ALA A 131 -20.22 0.71 -9.39
CA ALA A 131 -20.06 -0.58 -10.09
C ALA A 131 -21.03 -0.74 -11.26
N GLY A 132 -22.20 -0.07 -11.23
CA GLY A 132 -23.15 -0.05 -12.34
C GLY A 132 -22.63 0.67 -13.60
N PHE A 133 -21.60 1.52 -13.45
CA PHE A 133 -21.01 2.32 -14.54
C PHE A 133 -19.67 1.78 -15.01
N VAL A 134 -19.11 0.74 -14.36
CA VAL A 134 -17.83 0.15 -14.75
C VAL A 134 -18.04 -0.75 -15.96
N PRO A 135 -17.39 -0.46 -17.13
CA PRO A 135 -17.50 -1.30 -18.32
C PRO A 135 -17.02 -2.73 -18.04
N GLY A 136 -17.84 -3.73 -18.40
CA GLY A 136 -17.54 -5.15 -18.16
C GLY A 136 -17.66 -5.60 -16.71
N GLY A 137 -18.10 -4.72 -15.81
CA GLY A 137 -18.40 -5.07 -14.41
C GLY A 137 -19.68 -5.92 -14.29
N ASN A 138 -19.73 -6.72 -13.21
CA ASN A 138 -20.91 -7.57 -12.92
C ASN A 138 -22.08 -6.77 -12.31
N GLY A 139 -21.91 -5.46 -12.14
CA GLY A 139 -22.96 -4.56 -11.70
C GLY A 139 -23.18 -4.53 -10.19
N ILE A 140 -24.21 -3.77 -9.79
CA ILE A 140 -24.54 -3.48 -8.39
C ILE A 140 -24.72 -4.74 -7.52
N PRO A 141 -25.43 -5.80 -7.94
CA PRO A 141 -25.66 -6.97 -7.08
C PRO A 141 -24.38 -7.63 -6.61
N TYR A 142 -23.37 -7.72 -7.46
CA TYR A 142 -22.08 -8.32 -7.10
C TYR A 142 -21.24 -7.38 -6.23
N ALA A 143 -21.25 -6.09 -6.53
CA ALA A 143 -20.56 -5.09 -5.72
C ALA A 143 -21.14 -4.99 -4.30
N ALA A 144 -22.44 -5.28 -4.12
CA ALA A 144 -23.08 -5.30 -2.81
C ALA A 144 -22.43 -6.30 -1.85
N GLU A 145 -21.99 -7.46 -2.33
CA GLU A 145 -21.27 -8.44 -1.51
C GLU A 145 -19.98 -7.86 -0.94
N TYR A 146 -19.26 -7.10 -1.73
CA TYR A 146 -18.02 -6.42 -1.28
C TYR A 146 -18.33 -5.29 -0.30
N ALA A 147 -19.43 -4.55 -0.52
CA ALA A 147 -19.86 -3.50 0.39
C ALA A 147 -20.26 -4.09 1.76
N PHE A 148 -21.01 -5.18 1.80
CA PHE A 148 -21.32 -5.88 3.04
C PHE A 148 -20.09 -6.38 3.76
N LYS A 149 -19.11 -6.90 3.05
CA LYS A 149 -17.83 -7.34 3.62
C LYS A 149 -17.04 -6.20 4.26
N CYS A 150 -17.02 -5.02 3.65
CA CYS A 150 -16.40 -3.84 4.27
C CYS A 150 -17.04 -3.52 5.63
N VAL A 151 -18.36 -3.51 5.70
CA VAL A 151 -19.08 -3.23 6.94
C VAL A 151 -18.86 -4.32 7.98
N GLU A 152 -18.83 -5.60 7.58
CA GLU A 152 -18.53 -6.72 8.47
C GLU A 152 -17.13 -6.60 9.10
N ILE A 153 -16.12 -6.30 8.28
CA ILE A 153 -14.75 -6.10 8.76
C ILE A 153 -14.68 -4.91 9.72
N ALA A 154 -15.33 -3.78 9.38
CA ALA A 154 -15.35 -2.60 10.24
C ALA A 154 -15.93 -2.91 11.61
N LYS A 155 -17.05 -3.66 11.67
CA LYS A 155 -17.67 -4.10 12.93
C LYS A 155 -16.72 -4.98 13.75
N LYS A 156 -16.03 -5.91 13.12
CA LYS A 156 -15.09 -6.80 13.81
C LYS A 156 -13.90 -6.02 14.38
N ILE A 157 -13.37 -5.06 13.63
CA ILE A 157 -12.28 -4.20 14.12
C ILE A 157 -12.75 -3.38 15.33
N GLU A 158 -13.96 -2.80 15.27
CA GLU A 158 -14.50 -1.98 16.35
C GLU A 158 -14.79 -2.82 17.62
N SER A 159 -15.25 -4.08 17.45
CA SER A 159 -15.49 -5.00 18.58
C SER A 159 -14.22 -5.67 19.10
N GLY A 160 -13.06 -5.49 18.43
CA GLY A 160 -11.82 -6.17 18.79
C GLY A 160 -11.80 -7.66 18.42
N GLU A 161 -12.71 -8.08 17.53
CA GLU A 161 -12.73 -9.45 17.02
C GLU A 161 -11.71 -9.64 15.90
N ASP A 162 -11.17 -10.87 15.80
CA ASP A 162 -10.29 -11.23 14.71
C ASP A 162 -11.04 -11.15 13.37
N TRP A 163 -10.41 -10.50 12.40
CA TRP A 163 -10.88 -10.47 11.03
C TRP A 163 -9.91 -11.22 10.12
N GLU A 164 -10.43 -11.94 9.15
CA GLU A 164 -9.61 -12.67 8.20
C GLU A 164 -9.53 -11.92 6.87
N TYR A 165 -8.40 -12.10 6.19
CA TYR A 165 -8.23 -11.65 4.81
C TYR A 165 -9.25 -12.38 3.94
N LEU A 166 -10.21 -11.65 3.40
CA LEU A 166 -11.33 -12.23 2.66
C LEU A 166 -10.84 -12.90 1.37
N ALA A 167 -11.13 -14.18 1.25
CA ALA A 167 -11.13 -14.81 -0.05
C ALA A 167 -12.18 -14.14 -0.96
N PRO A 168 -11.93 -14.08 -2.29
CA PRO A 168 -12.96 -13.61 -3.22
C PRO A 168 -14.26 -14.35 -2.93
N PRO A 169 -15.44 -13.68 -3.01
CA PRO A 169 -16.71 -14.34 -2.84
C PRO A 169 -16.78 -15.53 -3.79
N LYS A 170 -17.00 -16.72 -3.25
CA LYS A 170 -17.28 -17.90 -4.07
C LYS A 170 -18.72 -17.76 -4.52
N PHE A 171 -18.90 -17.35 -5.75
CA PHE A 171 -20.22 -17.41 -6.36
C PHE A 171 -20.60 -18.88 -6.53
N ASP A 172 -21.57 -19.32 -5.78
CA ASP A 172 -22.15 -20.64 -5.99
C ASP A 172 -22.91 -20.62 -7.32
N ARG A 173 -22.41 -21.39 -8.28
CA ARG A 173 -22.98 -21.46 -9.64
C ARG A 173 -24.44 -21.99 -9.65
N GLY A 174 -24.97 -22.36 -8.51
CA GLY A 174 -26.33 -22.87 -8.33
C GLY A 174 -27.41 -21.83 -8.09
N VAL A 175 -27.09 -20.54 -8.08
CA VAL A 175 -28.05 -19.47 -7.74
C VAL A 175 -28.57 -18.71 -8.97
N PHE A 176 -28.27 -19.19 -10.20
CA PHE A 176 -28.83 -18.67 -11.44
C PHE A 176 -29.48 -19.76 -12.24
#